data_5dbbecccf6a5cde8ab488ee64b7fe256
#
_entry.id   5dbbecccf6a5cde8ab488ee64b7fe256
#
_cell.length_a   1.000
_cell.length_b   1.000
_cell.length_c   1.000
_cell.angle_alpha   90.00
_cell.angle_beta   90.00
_cell.angle_gamma   90.00
#
_symmetry.space_group_name_H-M   'P 1'
#
loop_
_entity.id
_entity.type
_entity.pdbx_description
1 polymer ?
#
loop_
_entity_poly.entity_id
_entity_poly.type
_entity_poly.pdbx_seq_one_letter_code
_entity_poly.pdbx_strand_id
1 'polypeptide(L)'
;MAEELIDIYDEKMNLLGTATREQAHREGLWHTSFHCWIVRRSPEGRPQVLLQIRGKTQNHPSLIDISSAGHLAAGETAHDGIKNIEQELGLKVDFGKLVKLFTANHVFQKNNYINHEFNPTYLLEDSTPLPEYKLNPDWVDGVFIADVEDVLNLFKHKVDK
;
A
#
# COMPACT_ATOMS: atom_id res chain seq x y z
N MET A 1 17.57 7.98 18.02
CA MET A 1 17.23 8.08 16.59
C MET A 1 16.06 9.02 16.43
N ALA A 2 16.15 9.90 15.45
CA ALA A 2 15.03 10.81 15.15
C ALA A 2 13.82 10.02 14.67
N GLU A 3 12.65 10.32 15.20
CA GLU A 3 11.40 9.75 14.70
C GLU A 3 11.13 10.27 13.29
N GLU A 4 10.61 9.40 12.44
CA GLU A 4 10.20 9.78 11.09
C GLU A 4 9.02 10.74 11.16
N LEU A 5 9.18 11.89 10.50
CA LEU A 5 8.11 12.85 10.33
C LEU A 5 7.32 12.55 9.07
N ILE A 6 6.03 12.76 9.16
CA ILE A 6 5.09 12.67 8.03
C ILE A 6 4.34 13.98 7.88
N ASP A 7 3.95 14.29 6.66
CA ASP A 7 3.09 15.43 6.39
C ASP A 7 1.66 15.14 6.89
N ILE A 8 1.04 16.14 7.52
CA ILE A 8 -0.34 16.05 7.98
C ILE A 8 -1.21 17.05 7.24
N TYR A 9 -2.47 16.68 7.06
CA TYR A 9 -3.43 17.41 6.23
C TYR A 9 -4.74 17.64 6.97
N ASP A 10 -5.53 18.59 6.50
CA ASP A 10 -6.95 18.69 6.86
C ASP A 10 -7.78 17.71 6.00
N GLU A 11 -9.09 17.66 6.27
CA GLU A 11 -10.02 16.78 5.55
C GLU A 11 -10.14 17.08 4.05
N LYS A 12 -9.68 18.23 3.61
CA LYS A 12 -9.67 18.66 2.21
C LYS A 12 -8.32 18.48 1.52
N MET A 13 -7.39 17.76 2.17
CA MET A 13 -6.01 17.55 1.72
C MET A 13 -5.16 18.83 1.64
N ASN A 14 -5.46 19.86 2.42
CA ASN A 14 -4.57 20.99 2.59
C ASN A 14 -3.47 20.65 3.61
N LEU A 15 -2.22 20.90 3.26
CA LEU A 15 -1.08 20.65 4.15
C LEU A 15 -1.16 21.54 5.39
N LEU A 16 -1.11 20.95 6.57
CA LEU A 16 -1.13 21.65 7.86
C LEU A 16 0.26 21.78 8.49
N GLY A 17 1.15 20.84 8.20
CA GLY A 17 2.47 20.76 8.81
C GLY A 17 2.98 19.33 8.87
N THR A 18 3.77 19.02 9.88
CA THR A 18 4.32 17.68 10.09
C THR A 18 4.01 17.15 11.49
N ALA A 19 3.99 15.85 11.63
CA ALA A 19 3.87 15.14 12.91
C ALA A 19 4.65 13.84 12.85
N THR A 20 4.88 13.22 14.01
CA THR A 20 5.40 11.85 14.04
C THR A 20 4.28 10.86 13.67
N ARG A 21 4.64 9.68 13.18
CA ARG A 21 3.66 8.61 12.91
C ARG A 21 2.87 8.24 14.17
N GLU A 22 3.55 8.18 15.31
CA GLU A 22 2.89 7.90 16.60
C GLU A 22 1.83 8.95 16.92
N GLN A 23 2.18 10.22 16.80
CA GLN A 23 1.25 11.32 17.05
C GLN A 23 0.06 11.27 16.08
N ALA A 24 0.31 11.05 14.81
CA ALA A 24 -0.74 10.97 13.79
C ALA A 24 -1.77 9.87 14.10
N HIS A 25 -1.32 8.70 14.55
CA HIS A 25 -2.21 7.59 14.89
C HIS A 25 -2.86 7.73 16.28
N ARG A 26 -2.25 8.49 17.19
CA ARG A 26 -2.86 8.77 18.49
C ARG A 26 -3.97 9.82 18.37
N GLU A 27 -3.77 10.82 17.55
CA GLU A 27 -4.65 11.99 17.41
C GLU A 27 -5.60 11.91 16.21
N GLY A 28 -5.42 10.89 15.35
CA GLY A 28 -6.22 10.73 14.13
C GLY A 28 -5.94 11.81 13.08
N LEU A 29 -4.69 12.23 12.95
CA LEU A 29 -4.30 13.23 11.97
C LEU A 29 -4.27 12.60 10.57
N TRP A 30 -4.84 13.32 9.60
CA TRP A 30 -4.81 12.90 8.21
C TRP A 30 -3.39 12.93 7.66
N HIS A 31 -2.97 11.84 7.05
CA HIS A 31 -1.66 11.69 6.41
C HIS A 31 -1.80 10.85 5.13
N THR A 32 -0.71 10.66 4.42
CA THR A 32 -0.74 9.96 3.13
C THR A 32 0.01 8.64 3.17
N SER A 33 -0.50 7.67 2.44
CA SER A 33 0.14 6.38 2.19
C SER A 33 -0.01 6.03 0.72
N PHE A 34 1.11 5.69 0.07
CA PHE A 34 1.12 5.27 -1.32
C PHE A 34 0.60 3.85 -1.46
N HIS A 35 -0.31 3.63 -2.41
CA HIS A 35 -0.85 2.31 -2.74
C HIS A 35 -0.60 1.99 -4.21
N CYS A 36 -0.14 0.77 -4.47
CA CYS A 36 0.05 0.26 -5.82
C CYS A 36 -0.50 -1.15 -5.97
N TRP A 37 -1.34 -1.33 -6.98
CA TRP A 37 -1.80 -2.64 -7.43
C TRP A 37 -0.97 -3.07 -8.62
N ILE A 38 -0.29 -4.21 -8.53
CA ILE A 38 0.48 -4.80 -9.62
C ILE A 38 -0.39 -5.87 -10.28
N VAL A 39 -0.66 -5.67 -11.56
CA VAL A 39 -1.54 -6.54 -12.33
C VAL A 39 -0.83 -7.15 -13.52
N ARG A 40 -1.33 -8.28 -13.96
CA ARG A 40 -0.85 -9.01 -15.14
C ARG A 40 -1.97 -9.80 -15.78
N ARG A 41 -1.67 -10.48 -16.87
CA ARG A 41 -2.58 -11.44 -17.48
C ARG A 41 -2.04 -12.85 -17.38
N SER A 42 -2.93 -13.82 -17.16
CA SER A 42 -2.59 -15.24 -17.27
C SER A 42 -2.26 -15.60 -18.74
N PRO A 43 -1.67 -16.78 -19.00
CA PRO A 43 -1.48 -17.25 -20.37
C PRO A 43 -2.78 -17.30 -21.20
N GLU A 44 -3.91 -17.51 -20.54
CA GLU A 44 -5.25 -17.51 -21.18
C GLU A 44 -5.88 -16.11 -21.28
N GLY A 45 -5.16 -15.06 -20.85
CA GLY A 45 -5.61 -13.67 -20.93
C GLY A 45 -6.47 -13.19 -19.77
N ARG A 46 -6.64 -13.97 -18.70
CA ARG A 46 -7.40 -13.56 -17.53
C ARG A 46 -6.64 -12.49 -16.72
N PRO A 47 -7.32 -11.42 -16.26
CA PRO A 47 -6.67 -10.44 -15.39
C PRO A 47 -6.32 -11.06 -14.03
N GLN A 48 -5.09 -10.81 -13.61
CA GLN A 48 -4.55 -11.30 -12.34
C GLN A 48 -3.90 -10.15 -11.57
N VAL A 49 -3.83 -10.29 -10.27
CA VAL A 49 -3.22 -9.32 -9.35
C VAL A 49 -2.20 -10.00 -8.46
N LEU A 50 -1.08 -9.30 -8.23
CA LEU A 50 -0.09 -9.68 -7.22
C LEU A 50 -0.58 -9.22 -5.86
N LEU A 51 -0.61 -10.12 -4.89
CA LEU A 51 -0.91 -9.82 -3.50
C LEU A 51 0.29 -10.19 -2.63
N GLN A 52 0.45 -9.50 -1.50
CA GLN A 52 1.49 -9.82 -0.53
C GLN A 52 0.91 -10.34 0.78
N ILE A 53 1.72 -11.12 1.47
CA ILE A 53 1.49 -11.52 2.86
C ILE A 53 2.38 -10.63 3.73
N ARG A 54 1.76 -9.92 4.67
CA ARG A 54 2.46 -8.95 5.52
C ARG A 54 3.48 -9.64 6.41
N GLY A 55 4.67 -9.06 6.50
CA GLY A 55 5.77 -9.57 7.30
C GLY A 55 5.55 -9.41 8.81
N LYS A 56 6.36 -10.10 9.58
CA LYS A 56 6.22 -10.22 11.05
C LYS A 56 6.41 -8.90 11.79
N THR A 57 7.18 -7.98 11.22
CA THR A 57 7.46 -6.66 11.84
C THR A 57 6.40 -5.62 11.51
N GLN A 58 5.45 -5.95 10.64
CA GLN A 58 4.38 -5.05 10.24
C GLN A 58 3.20 -5.10 11.22
N ASN A 59 2.41 -4.03 11.22
CA ASN A 59 1.08 -4.08 11.83
C ASN A 59 0.24 -5.13 11.11
N HIS A 60 -0.54 -5.90 11.85
CA HIS A 60 -1.35 -7.00 11.31
C HIS A 60 -0.53 -8.00 10.48
N PRO A 61 0.47 -8.67 11.10
CA PRO A 61 1.32 -9.63 10.39
C PRO A 61 0.51 -10.81 9.86
N SER A 62 1.01 -11.42 8.81
CA SER A 62 0.44 -12.61 8.15
C SER A 62 -0.92 -12.39 7.49
N LEU A 63 -1.44 -11.16 7.43
CA LEU A 63 -2.61 -10.85 6.64
C LEU A 63 -2.23 -10.60 5.18
N ILE A 64 -3.18 -10.84 4.30
CA ILE A 64 -3.06 -10.54 2.88
C ILE A 64 -3.27 -9.04 2.68
N ASP A 65 -2.42 -8.44 1.88
CA ASP A 65 -2.45 -7.02 1.55
C ASP A 65 -2.32 -6.81 0.04
N ILE A 66 -2.55 -5.57 -0.39
CA ILE A 66 -2.34 -5.16 -1.78
C ILE A 66 -0.88 -5.37 -2.19
N SER A 67 -0.58 -5.22 -3.47
CA SER A 67 0.76 -5.54 -4.01
C SER A 67 1.87 -4.79 -3.29
N SER A 68 1.73 -3.47 -3.13
CA SER A 68 2.66 -2.64 -2.37
C SER A 68 1.96 -1.43 -1.76
N ALA A 69 2.33 -1.10 -0.54
CA ALA A 69 1.83 0.07 0.18
C ALA A 69 2.86 0.57 1.18
N GLY A 70 2.87 1.85 1.44
CA GLY A 70 3.75 2.43 2.45
C GLY A 70 3.51 3.90 2.68
N HIS A 71 3.83 4.37 3.88
CA HIS A 71 3.73 5.77 4.24
C HIS A 71 4.69 6.62 3.41
N LEU A 72 4.26 7.84 3.16
CA LEU A 72 5.11 8.88 2.59
C LEU A 72 5.68 9.72 3.74
N ALA A 73 7.00 9.90 3.75
CA ALA A 73 7.65 10.78 4.72
C ALA A 73 7.36 12.25 4.43
N ALA A 74 7.64 13.13 5.39
CA ALA A 74 7.48 14.56 5.21
C ALA A 74 8.25 15.07 3.98
N GLY A 75 7.57 15.84 3.14
CA GLY A 75 8.12 16.36 1.89
C GLY A 75 8.09 15.40 0.70
N GLU A 76 7.70 14.14 0.91
CA GLU A 76 7.54 13.18 -0.17
C GLU A 76 6.19 13.32 -0.87
N THR A 77 6.19 12.99 -2.15
CA THR A 77 4.98 12.94 -2.98
C THR A 77 4.68 11.50 -3.41
N ALA A 78 3.57 11.28 -4.08
CA ALA A 78 3.24 9.96 -4.62
C ALA A 78 4.32 9.43 -5.58
N HIS A 79 5.05 10.31 -6.27
CA HIS A 79 6.20 9.91 -7.10
C HIS A 79 7.27 9.18 -6.28
N ASP A 80 7.53 9.63 -5.06
CA ASP A 80 8.50 9.01 -4.17
C ASP A 80 8.01 7.65 -3.65
N GLY A 81 6.72 7.38 -3.74
CA GLY A 81 6.12 6.11 -3.32
C GLY A 81 6.63 4.88 -4.04
N ILE A 82 7.23 5.03 -5.23
CA ILE A 82 7.86 3.90 -5.95
C ILE A 82 8.97 3.23 -5.15
N LYS A 83 9.58 3.94 -4.20
CA LYS A 83 10.57 3.36 -3.27
C LYS A 83 9.99 2.19 -2.47
N ASN A 84 8.70 2.26 -2.12
CA ASN A 84 8.04 1.19 -1.37
C ASN A 84 7.99 -0.10 -2.18
N ILE A 85 7.75 0.00 -3.48
CA ILE A 85 7.74 -1.17 -4.39
C ILE A 85 9.14 -1.80 -4.43
N GLU A 86 10.19 -0.99 -4.56
CA GLU A 86 11.56 -1.49 -4.58
C GLU A 86 11.96 -2.08 -3.22
N GLN A 87 11.65 -1.40 -2.12
CA GLN A 87 12.00 -1.85 -0.78
C GLN A 87 11.27 -3.13 -0.37
N GLU A 88 9.98 -3.25 -0.70
CA GLU A 88 9.18 -4.42 -0.34
C GLU A 88 9.43 -5.61 -1.26
N LEU A 89 9.47 -5.38 -2.57
CA LEU A 89 9.43 -6.41 -3.60
C LEU A 89 10.71 -6.55 -4.42
N GLY A 90 11.66 -5.63 -4.24
CA GLY A 90 12.89 -5.61 -5.03
C GLY A 90 12.68 -5.26 -6.51
N LEU A 91 11.54 -4.67 -6.84
CA LEU A 91 11.18 -4.31 -8.21
C LEU A 91 11.47 -2.82 -8.45
N LYS A 92 12.39 -2.54 -9.37
CA LYS A 92 12.67 -1.17 -9.81
C LYS A 92 11.63 -0.73 -10.82
N VAL A 93 10.95 0.36 -10.53
CA VAL A 93 9.84 0.87 -11.34
C VAL A 93 10.08 2.32 -11.72
N ASP A 94 9.81 2.64 -12.97
CA ASP A 94 9.69 4.02 -13.42
C ASP A 94 8.27 4.52 -13.12
N PHE A 95 8.16 5.64 -12.41
CA PHE A 95 6.86 6.24 -12.06
C PHE A 95 5.99 6.52 -13.29
N GLY A 96 6.60 6.84 -14.43
CA GLY A 96 5.88 7.05 -15.68
C GLY A 96 5.09 5.84 -16.19
N LYS A 97 5.38 4.63 -15.69
CA LYS A 97 4.62 3.42 -16.01
C LYS A 97 3.42 3.19 -15.12
N LEU A 98 3.29 3.94 -14.03
CA LEU A 98 2.15 3.85 -13.15
C LEU A 98 0.96 4.63 -13.70
N VAL A 99 -0.22 4.04 -13.58
CA VAL A 99 -1.48 4.70 -13.92
C VAL A 99 -2.19 5.07 -12.63
N LYS A 100 -2.44 6.36 -12.41
CA LYS A 100 -3.22 6.80 -11.25
C LYS A 100 -4.69 6.41 -11.43
N LEU A 101 -5.24 5.74 -10.44
CA LEU A 101 -6.64 5.33 -10.42
C LEU A 101 -7.52 6.35 -9.68
N PHE A 102 -7.19 6.61 -8.43
CA PHE A 102 -7.94 7.51 -7.54
C PHE A 102 -7.11 7.81 -6.28
N THR A 103 -7.63 8.69 -5.43
CA THR A 103 -7.16 8.81 -4.04
C THR A 103 -8.29 8.33 -3.13
N ALA A 104 -8.06 7.26 -2.40
CA ALA A 104 -9.02 6.73 -1.44
C ALA A 104 -8.87 7.41 -0.08
N ASN A 105 -9.97 7.54 0.64
CA ASN A 105 -9.98 7.95 2.03
C ASN A 105 -10.18 6.70 2.89
N HIS A 106 -9.24 6.42 3.76
CA HIS A 106 -9.31 5.28 4.66
C HIS A 106 -9.35 5.75 6.11
N VAL A 107 -10.39 5.34 6.82
CA VAL A 107 -10.57 5.63 8.25
C VAL A 107 -10.70 4.29 8.98
N PHE A 108 -9.82 4.10 9.96
CA PHE A 108 -9.83 2.91 10.81
C PHE A 108 -9.54 3.32 12.25
N GLN A 109 -10.29 2.78 13.18
CA GLN A 109 -10.07 3.01 14.61
C GLN A 109 -10.20 1.71 15.39
N LYS A 110 -9.22 1.43 16.22
CA LYS A 110 -9.26 0.32 17.18
C LYS A 110 -8.46 0.71 18.42
N ASN A 111 -9.11 0.67 19.57
CA ASN A 111 -8.52 1.12 20.83
C ASN A 111 -8.01 2.57 20.74
N ASN A 112 -6.75 2.80 21.06
CA ASN A 112 -6.11 4.13 20.99
C ASN A 112 -5.39 4.38 19.64
N TYR A 113 -5.59 3.51 18.65
CA TYR A 113 -5.03 3.65 17.33
C TYR A 113 -6.10 4.20 16.38
N ILE A 114 -5.86 5.38 15.84
CA ILE A 114 -6.74 6.06 14.89
C ILE A 114 -5.96 6.30 13.61
N ASN A 115 -6.44 5.75 12.51
CA ASN A 115 -5.80 5.90 11.21
C ASN A 115 -6.72 6.67 10.25
N HIS A 116 -6.29 7.86 9.85
CA HIS A 116 -6.93 8.67 8.84
C HIS A 116 -5.96 8.88 7.69
N GLU A 117 -6.17 8.18 6.59
CA GLU A 117 -5.26 8.20 5.44
C GLU A 117 -5.94 8.65 4.16
N PHE A 118 -5.22 9.47 3.40
CA PHE A 118 -5.44 9.61 1.97
C PHE A 118 -4.48 8.65 1.24
N ASN A 119 -5.03 7.79 0.41
CA ASN A 119 -4.26 6.78 -0.31
C ASN A 119 -4.27 7.07 -1.81
N PRO A 120 -3.31 7.83 -2.34
CA PRO A 120 -3.11 7.90 -3.78
C PRO A 120 -2.80 6.49 -4.30
N THR A 121 -3.69 5.98 -5.15
CA THR A 121 -3.70 4.58 -5.58
C THR A 121 -3.38 4.49 -7.06
N TYR A 122 -2.39 3.66 -7.36
CA TYR A 122 -1.85 3.45 -8.70
C TYR A 122 -1.97 2.00 -9.13
N LEU A 123 -1.93 1.81 -10.44
CA LEU A 123 -1.89 0.50 -11.08
C LEU A 123 -0.59 0.41 -11.89
N LEU A 124 0.10 -0.71 -11.73
CA LEU A 124 1.28 -1.08 -12.52
C LEU A 124 1.01 -2.40 -13.23
N GLU A 125 1.19 -2.42 -14.54
CA GLU A 125 1.22 -3.67 -15.29
C GLU A 125 2.64 -4.22 -15.29
N ASP A 126 2.85 -5.40 -14.70
CA ASP A 126 4.14 -6.05 -14.59
C ASP A 126 3.98 -7.57 -14.59
N SER A 127 4.77 -8.24 -15.41
CA SER A 127 4.74 -9.70 -15.57
C SER A 127 6.01 -10.40 -15.07
N THR A 128 6.74 -9.76 -14.16
CA THR A 128 7.93 -10.38 -13.55
C THR A 128 7.54 -11.72 -12.91
N PRO A 129 8.24 -12.82 -13.21
CA PRO A 129 8.01 -14.11 -12.58
C PRO A 129 8.17 -14.04 -11.05
N LEU A 130 7.32 -14.74 -10.30
CA LEU A 130 7.35 -14.69 -8.83
C LEU A 130 8.73 -14.95 -8.22
N PRO A 131 9.54 -15.92 -8.69
CA PRO A 131 10.86 -16.17 -8.11
C PRO A 131 11.87 -15.04 -8.30
N GLU A 132 11.61 -14.11 -9.20
CA GLU A 132 12.49 -12.97 -9.47
C GLU A 132 12.27 -11.78 -8.56
N TYR A 133 11.16 -11.75 -7.79
CA TYR A 133 10.96 -10.75 -6.76
C TYR A 133 11.96 -10.97 -5.62
N LYS A 134 12.55 -9.88 -5.16
CA LYS A 134 13.47 -9.89 -4.00
C LYS A 134 12.73 -9.28 -2.81
N LEU A 135 12.01 -10.12 -2.09
CA LEU A 135 11.20 -9.70 -0.96
C LEU A 135 12.09 -9.29 0.21
N ASN A 136 11.72 -8.18 0.86
CA ASN A 136 12.32 -7.80 2.13
C ASN A 136 11.61 -8.60 3.25
N PRO A 137 12.31 -9.54 3.93
CA PRO A 137 11.67 -10.43 4.89
C PRO A 137 11.14 -9.72 6.15
N ASP A 138 11.60 -8.49 6.43
CA ASP A 138 11.08 -7.69 7.53
C ASP A 138 9.66 -7.21 7.24
N TRP A 139 9.32 -6.97 5.98
CA TRP A 139 8.06 -6.36 5.59
C TRP A 139 7.11 -7.29 4.85
N VAL A 140 7.64 -8.27 4.11
CA VAL A 140 6.86 -9.16 3.25
C VAL A 140 7.27 -10.61 3.47
N ASP A 141 6.34 -11.43 3.94
CA ASP A 141 6.57 -12.87 4.12
C ASP A 141 6.46 -13.66 2.82
N GLY A 142 5.67 -13.17 1.88
CA GLY A 142 5.48 -13.85 0.59
C GLY A 142 4.61 -13.04 -0.35
N VAL A 143 4.60 -13.47 -1.60
CA VAL A 143 3.73 -12.94 -2.65
C VAL A 143 3.08 -14.08 -3.40
N PHE A 144 1.90 -13.82 -3.95
CA PHE A 144 1.17 -14.78 -4.79
C PHE A 144 0.32 -14.05 -5.82
N ILE A 145 -0.08 -14.78 -6.86
CA ILE A 145 -0.95 -14.29 -7.91
C ILE A 145 -2.35 -14.83 -7.67
N ALA A 146 -3.34 -13.96 -7.75
CA ALA A 146 -4.76 -14.32 -7.69
C ALA A 146 -5.47 -13.80 -8.94
N ASP A 147 -6.48 -14.51 -9.40
CA ASP A 147 -7.37 -13.97 -10.42
C ASP A 147 -8.17 -12.78 -9.85
N VAL A 148 -8.27 -11.72 -10.60
CA VAL A 148 -8.99 -10.51 -10.16
C VAL A 148 -10.44 -10.83 -9.81
N GLU A 149 -11.07 -11.74 -10.55
CA GLU A 149 -12.44 -12.19 -10.28
C GLU A 149 -12.57 -12.81 -8.88
N ASP A 150 -11.61 -13.64 -8.47
CA ASP A 150 -11.62 -14.25 -7.13
C ASP A 150 -11.48 -13.22 -6.04
N VAL A 151 -10.60 -12.22 -6.23
CA VAL A 151 -10.42 -11.12 -5.28
C VAL A 151 -11.71 -10.29 -5.17
N LEU A 152 -12.33 -9.97 -6.29
CA LEU A 152 -13.62 -9.25 -6.30
C LEU A 152 -14.73 -10.03 -5.60
N ASN A 153 -14.79 -11.34 -5.82
CA ASN A 153 -15.77 -12.21 -5.15
C ASN A 153 -15.54 -12.25 -3.64
N LEU A 154 -14.28 -12.30 -3.21
CA LEU A 154 -13.94 -12.23 -1.80
C LEU A 154 -14.46 -10.94 -1.13
N PHE A 155 -14.33 -9.80 -1.80
CA PHE A 155 -14.87 -8.54 -1.29
C PHE A 155 -16.41 -8.51 -1.29
N LYS A 156 -17.05 -9.04 -2.31
CA LYS A 156 -18.52 -9.10 -2.39
C LYS A 156 -19.14 -9.97 -1.29
N HIS A 157 -18.46 -11.06 -0.91
CA HIS A 157 -18.95 -12.01 0.10
C HIS A 157 -18.38 -11.73 1.50
N LYS A 158 -17.69 -10.62 1.70
CA LYS A 158 -17.11 -10.26 3.00
C LYS A 158 -18.13 -10.11 4.12
N VAL A 159 -19.39 -9.92 3.78
CA VAL A 159 -20.50 -9.72 4.72
C VAL A 159 -21.14 -11.04 5.16
N ASP A 160 -20.85 -12.14 4.47
CA ASP A 160 -21.50 -13.45 4.67
C ASP A 160 -20.70 -14.37 5.60
N LYS A 161 -20.01 -13.80 6.59
CA LYS A 161 -19.33 -14.55 7.63
C LYS A 161 -20.05 -14.46 8.95
#